data_6a8314083f4c6619cd6b5b4510102c5b
#
_entry.id   6a8314083f4c6619cd6b5b4510102c5b
#
_cell.length_a   1.000
_cell.length_b   1.000
_cell.length_c   1.000
_cell.angle_alpha   90.00
_cell.angle_beta   90.00
_cell.angle_gamma   90.00
#
_symmetry.space_group_name_H-M   'P 1'
#
loop_
_entity.id
_entity.type
_entity.pdbx_description
1 polymer ?
#
loop_
_entity_poly.entity_id
_entity_poly.type
_entity_poly.pdbx_seq_one_letter_code
_entity_poly.pdbx_strand_id
1 'polypeptide(L)'
;FDYFKYKAPIFGELVFALDFSRLMKAMLLNLQNGMRIQESLEVSKNVIKNYVMRSLIETSINNILIGASWIEPFEKSGLCKPMITEMLKIGMRTDLAEMMAKLIEYMQIDIDDILNKIMKALPQVVYAIVGVVLIFFVIVVLVPCIQVYMGNFLFSAYLD
;
A
#
# COMPACT_ATOMS: atom_id res chain seq x y z
N PHE A 1 -13.88 4.49 -14.46
CA PHE A 1 -12.99 5.54 -13.91
C PHE A 1 -12.87 5.48 -12.38
N ASP A 2 -13.89 5.00 -11.67
CA ASP A 2 -13.89 4.89 -10.21
C ASP A 2 -13.04 3.72 -9.68
N TYR A 3 -12.82 2.68 -10.49
CA TYR A 3 -12.00 1.52 -10.13
C TYR A 3 -10.50 1.86 -9.95
N PHE A 4 -10.01 2.86 -10.69
CA PHE A 4 -8.61 3.32 -10.59
C PHE A 4 -8.36 4.12 -9.29
N LYS A 5 -9.39 4.79 -8.77
CA LYS A 5 -9.32 5.54 -7.50
C LYS A 5 -9.21 4.63 -6.27
N TYR A 6 -9.76 3.42 -6.35
CA TYR A 6 -9.66 2.41 -5.27
C TYR A 6 -8.27 1.75 -5.20
N LYS A 7 -7.50 1.76 -6.30
CA LYS A 7 -6.22 1.05 -6.37
C LYS A 7 -5.04 1.87 -5.85
N ALA A 8 -5.06 3.19 -6.00
CA ALA A 8 -4.02 4.07 -5.50
C ALA A 8 -3.95 4.12 -3.95
N PRO A 9 -5.06 4.23 -3.19
CA PRO A 9 -5.01 4.21 -1.72
C PRO A 9 -4.59 2.85 -1.15
N ILE A 10 -4.95 1.72 -1.77
CA ILE A 10 -4.58 0.37 -1.29
C ILE A 10 -3.07 0.14 -1.38
N PHE A 11 -2.40 0.59 -2.46
CA PHE A 11 -0.95 0.50 -2.56
C PHE A 11 -0.24 1.38 -1.53
N GLY A 12 -0.75 2.58 -1.27
CA GLY A 12 -0.22 3.46 -0.24
C GLY A 12 -0.34 2.84 1.16
N GLU A 13 -1.48 2.24 1.47
CA GLU A 13 -1.72 1.52 2.72
C GLU A 13 -0.78 0.33 2.89
N LEU A 14 -0.58 -0.46 1.82
CA LEU A 14 0.36 -1.59 1.83
C LEU A 14 1.80 -1.14 2.08
N VAL A 15 2.28 -0.12 1.36
CA VAL A 15 3.65 0.41 1.53
C VAL A 15 3.85 0.93 2.94
N PHE A 16 2.87 1.67 3.47
CA PHE A 16 2.94 2.16 4.84
C PHE A 16 2.97 1.01 5.86
N ALA A 17 2.10 0.01 5.72
CA ALA A 17 2.04 -1.14 6.61
C ALA A 17 3.36 -1.94 6.60
N LEU A 18 3.97 -2.13 5.42
CA LEU A 18 5.27 -2.79 5.29
C LEU A 18 6.40 -2.01 5.96
N ASP A 19 6.48 -0.70 5.72
CA ASP A 19 7.53 0.14 6.32
C ASP A 19 7.34 0.27 7.83
N PHE A 20 6.10 0.38 8.30
CA PHE A 20 5.80 0.43 9.73
C PHE A 20 6.12 -0.91 10.41
N SER A 21 5.81 -2.05 9.78
CA SER A 21 6.19 -3.38 10.28
C SER A 21 7.71 -3.53 10.37
N ARG A 22 8.47 -3.04 9.38
CA ARG A 22 9.94 -3.02 9.43
C ARG A 22 10.46 -2.16 10.56
N LEU A 23 9.88 -0.98 10.76
CA LEU A 23 10.21 -0.09 11.87
C LEU A 23 10.00 -0.80 13.21
N MET A 24 8.84 -1.41 13.42
CA MET A 24 8.52 -2.11 14.67
C MET A 24 9.45 -3.28 14.92
N LYS A 25 9.80 -4.07 13.89
CA LYS A 25 10.76 -5.18 14.00
C LYS A 25 12.16 -4.68 14.39
N ALA A 26 12.64 -3.62 13.75
CA ALA A 26 13.95 -3.04 14.08
C ALA A 26 13.96 -2.48 15.50
N MET A 27 12.92 -1.74 15.89
CA MET A 27 12.78 -1.22 17.25
C MET A 27 12.70 -2.32 18.30
N LEU A 28 11.94 -3.40 18.05
CA LEU A 28 11.84 -4.53 18.97
C LEU A 28 13.21 -5.14 19.24
N LEU A 29 14.00 -5.40 18.19
CA LEU A 29 15.36 -5.94 18.34
C LEU A 29 16.26 -5.00 19.12
N ASN A 30 16.19 -3.70 18.89
CA ASN A 30 16.99 -2.69 19.59
C ASN A 30 16.60 -2.60 21.07
N LEU A 31 15.30 -2.61 21.38
CA LEU A 31 14.79 -2.58 22.77
C LEU A 31 15.17 -3.86 23.54
N GLN A 32 15.11 -5.03 22.88
CA GLN A 32 15.57 -6.30 23.49
C GLN A 32 17.07 -6.29 23.80
N ASN A 33 17.85 -5.53 23.06
CA ASN A 33 19.28 -5.29 23.34
C ASN A 33 19.52 -4.18 24.37
N GLY A 34 18.48 -3.66 25.01
CA GLY A 34 18.59 -2.65 26.07
C GLY A 34 18.72 -1.22 25.58
N MET A 35 18.52 -0.95 24.29
CA MET A 35 18.56 0.41 23.76
C MET A 35 17.32 1.22 24.22
N ARG A 36 17.51 2.52 24.41
CA ARG A 36 16.40 3.44 24.70
C ARG A 36 15.51 3.62 23.47
N ILE A 37 14.25 4.01 23.68
CA ILE A 37 13.29 4.23 22.59
C ILE A 37 13.82 5.25 21.57
N GLN A 38 14.41 6.35 22.03
CA GLN A 38 14.98 7.36 21.15
C GLN A 38 16.10 6.80 20.27
N GLU A 39 17.09 6.15 20.87
CA GLU A 39 18.20 5.51 20.15
C GLU A 39 17.71 4.45 19.17
N SER A 40 16.71 3.66 19.61
CA SER A 40 16.07 2.66 18.78
C SER A 40 15.40 3.26 17.55
N LEU A 41 14.72 4.40 17.68
CA LEU A 41 14.10 5.13 16.55
C LEU A 41 15.18 5.68 15.59
N GLU A 42 16.27 6.27 16.13
CA GLU A 42 17.35 6.81 15.32
C GLU A 42 18.03 5.73 14.47
N VAL A 43 18.33 4.58 15.07
CA VAL A 43 18.91 3.44 14.35
C VAL A 43 17.92 2.84 13.35
N SER A 44 16.67 2.67 13.76
CA SER A 44 15.62 2.07 12.93
C SER A 44 15.24 2.95 11.75
N LYS A 45 15.44 4.27 11.80
CA LYS A 45 15.24 5.18 10.68
C LYS A 45 16.04 4.76 9.43
N ASN A 46 17.22 4.15 9.61
CA ASN A 46 18.09 3.77 8.51
C ASN A 46 17.55 2.60 7.67
N VAL A 47 16.67 1.77 8.21
CA VAL A 47 16.02 0.67 7.46
C VAL A 47 14.82 1.14 6.64
N ILE A 48 14.36 2.38 6.84
CA ILE A 48 13.19 2.94 6.18
C ILE A 48 13.62 3.78 4.98
N LYS A 49 13.07 3.47 3.81
CA LYS A 49 13.34 4.20 2.56
C LYS A 49 12.30 5.27 2.26
N ASN A 50 11.08 5.09 2.73
CA ASN A 50 9.96 5.99 2.45
C ASN A 50 10.16 7.33 3.18
N TYR A 51 10.11 8.43 2.42
CA TYR A 51 10.31 9.79 2.94
C TYR A 51 9.26 10.17 3.99
N VAL A 52 7.99 9.84 3.77
CA VAL A 52 6.89 10.17 4.70
C VAL A 52 7.12 9.47 6.03
N MET A 53 7.44 8.18 6.01
CA MET A 53 7.73 7.41 7.22
C MET A 53 8.96 7.96 7.96
N ARG A 54 10.02 8.32 7.23
CA ARG A 54 11.22 8.94 7.85
C ARG A 54 10.90 10.26 8.53
N SER A 55 10.09 11.11 7.91
CA SER A 55 9.64 12.37 8.50
C SER A 55 8.84 12.15 9.79
N LEU A 56 7.96 11.14 9.83
CA LEU A 56 7.23 10.77 11.05
C LEU A 56 8.17 10.31 12.16
N ILE A 57 9.20 9.51 11.83
CA ILE A 57 10.21 9.05 12.80
C ILE A 57 11.00 10.25 13.34
N GLU A 58 11.42 11.18 12.49
CA GLU A 58 12.13 12.39 12.90
C GLU A 58 11.29 13.26 13.85
N THR A 59 10.03 13.43 13.52
CA THR A 59 9.07 14.14 14.40
C THR A 59 8.90 13.40 15.73
N SER A 60 8.86 12.07 15.70
CA SER A 60 8.77 11.23 16.92
C SER A 60 10.01 11.38 17.82
N ILE A 61 11.20 11.44 17.23
CA ILE A 61 12.44 11.68 17.97
C ILE A 61 12.42 13.06 18.62
N ASN A 62 12.00 14.10 17.87
CA ASN A 62 11.85 15.45 18.39
C ASN A 62 10.83 15.53 19.53
N ASN A 63 9.72 14.81 19.42
CA ASN A 63 8.72 14.72 20.49
C ASN A 63 9.32 14.15 21.78
N ILE A 64 10.15 13.12 21.71
CA ILE A 64 10.83 12.56 22.89
C ILE A 64 11.72 13.63 23.56
N LEU A 65 12.46 14.42 22.77
CA LEU A 65 13.34 15.47 23.29
C LEU A 65 12.62 16.56 24.07
N ILE A 66 11.36 16.86 23.70
CA ILE A 66 10.52 17.83 24.39
C ILE A 66 9.59 17.21 25.43
N GLY A 67 9.74 15.89 25.71
CA GLY A 67 8.90 15.18 26.68
C GLY A 67 7.50 14.81 26.19
N ALA A 68 7.24 14.92 24.88
CA ALA A 68 5.99 14.51 24.26
C ALA A 68 6.03 13.03 23.82
N SER A 69 4.86 12.48 23.47
CA SER A 69 4.75 11.09 23.03
C SER A 69 5.32 10.91 21.62
N TRP A 70 6.18 9.93 21.45
CA TRP A 70 6.72 9.54 20.15
C TRP A 70 5.67 8.89 19.22
N ILE A 71 4.54 8.45 19.77
CA ILE A 71 3.45 7.83 19.02
C ILE A 71 2.56 8.89 18.35
N GLU A 72 2.51 10.10 18.90
CA GLU A 72 1.63 11.18 18.46
C GLU A 72 1.75 11.54 16.97
N PRO A 73 2.95 11.60 16.35
CA PRO A 73 3.06 11.88 14.92
C PRO A 73 2.40 10.80 14.05
N PHE A 74 2.48 9.53 14.46
CA PHE A 74 1.82 8.43 13.76
C PHE A 74 0.30 8.50 13.89
N GLU A 75 -0.20 8.87 15.05
CA GLU A 75 -1.63 9.07 15.29
C GLU A 75 -2.19 10.24 14.47
N LYS A 76 -1.52 11.39 14.48
CA LYS A 76 -1.93 12.59 13.74
C LYS A 76 -1.84 12.42 12.22
N SER A 77 -0.96 11.56 11.72
CA SER A 77 -0.82 11.33 10.29
C SER A 77 -2.05 10.69 9.64
N GLY A 78 -2.91 10.03 10.43
CA GLY A 78 -4.06 9.27 9.92
C GLY A 78 -3.69 8.04 9.06
N LEU A 79 -2.40 7.75 8.89
CA LEU A 79 -1.91 6.61 8.13
C LEU A 79 -1.88 5.33 8.97
N CYS A 80 -1.78 5.49 10.29
CA CYS A 80 -1.74 4.40 11.25
C CYS A 80 -3.16 4.09 11.75
N LYS A 81 -3.52 2.82 11.76
CA LYS A 81 -4.83 2.40 12.30
C LYS A 81 -4.88 2.74 13.80
N PRO A 82 -6.00 3.26 14.32
CA PRO A 82 -6.12 3.64 15.74
C PRO A 82 -5.77 2.50 16.71
N MET A 83 -6.09 1.26 16.35
CA MET A 83 -5.75 0.08 17.13
C MET A 83 -4.24 -0.06 17.36
N ILE A 84 -3.43 0.24 16.33
CA ILE A 84 -1.96 0.16 16.40
C ILE A 84 -1.40 1.17 17.41
N THR A 85 -1.86 2.42 17.33
CA THR A 85 -1.42 3.49 18.23
C THR A 85 -1.85 3.24 19.67
N GLU A 86 -3.06 2.71 19.87
CA GLU A 86 -3.53 2.31 21.20
C GLU A 86 -2.74 1.16 21.80
N MET A 87 -2.42 0.13 21.01
CA MET A 87 -1.56 -0.98 21.45
C MET A 87 -0.17 -0.47 21.89
N LEU A 88 0.42 0.46 21.15
CA LEU A 88 1.71 1.07 21.52
C LEU A 88 1.60 1.90 22.81
N LYS A 89 0.53 2.66 22.99
CA LYS A 89 0.28 3.43 24.24
C LYS A 89 0.14 2.51 25.44
N ILE A 90 -0.56 1.38 25.28
CA ILE A 90 -0.69 0.37 26.34
C ILE A 90 0.70 -0.24 26.63
N GLY A 91 1.46 -0.61 25.61
CA GLY A 91 2.80 -1.16 25.75
C GLY A 91 3.76 -0.23 26.49
N MET A 92 3.66 1.10 26.29
CA MET A 92 4.47 2.07 27.04
C MET A 92 4.17 2.09 28.54
N ARG A 93 2.99 1.65 28.96
CA ARG A 93 2.58 1.57 30.37
C ARG A 93 2.84 0.21 31.00
N THR A 94 3.06 -0.81 30.20
CA THR A 94 3.26 -2.21 30.61
C THR A 94 4.62 -2.72 30.17
N ASP A 95 4.66 -3.51 29.10
CA ASP A 95 5.86 -4.00 28.42
C ASP A 95 5.78 -3.67 26.94
N LEU A 96 6.61 -2.70 26.52
CA LEU A 96 6.62 -2.23 25.15
C LEU A 96 7.13 -3.31 24.17
N ALA A 97 8.12 -4.11 24.58
CA ALA A 97 8.69 -5.14 23.73
C ALA A 97 7.68 -6.27 23.48
N GLU A 98 6.97 -6.73 24.52
CA GLU A 98 5.91 -7.72 24.37
C GLU A 98 4.77 -7.22 23.49
N MET A 99 4.35 -5.96 23.69
CA MET A 99 3.29 -5.38 22.91
C MET A 99 3.69 -5.17 21.44
N MET A 100 4.93 -4.76 21.17
CA MET A 100 5.46 -4.69 19.82
C MET A 100 5.51 -6.04 19.12
N ALA A 101 5.86 -7.10 19.82
CA ALA A 101 5.84 -8.46 19.27
C ALA A 101 4.43 -8.85 18.81
N LYS A 102 3.42 -8.64 19.66
CA LYS A 102 2.00 -8.88 19.32
C LYS A 102 1.54 -8.00 18.16
N LEU A 103 1.97 -6.75 18.14
CA LEU A 103 1.65 -5.81 17.07
C LEU A 103 2.23 -6.24 15.72
N ILE A 104 3.46 -6.73 15.71
CA ILE A 104 4.11 -7.25 14.50
C ILE A 104 3.33 -8.44 13.93
N GLU A 105 2.88 -9.36 14.79
CA GLU A 105 2.05 -10.52 14.39
C GLU A 105 0.72 -10.04 13.77
N TYR A 106 0.04 -9.11 14.44
CA TYR A 106 -1.19 -8.50 13.91
C TYR A 106 -0.97 -7.84 12.55
N MET A 107 0.12 -7.09 12.40
CA MET A 107 0.43 -6.41 11.15
C MET A 107 0.75 -7.37 10.00
N GLN A 108 1.32 -8.53 10.27
CA GLN A 108 1.54 -9.56 9.25
C GLN A 108 0.22 -10.06 8.69
N ILE A 109 -0.76 -10.34 9.55
CA ILE A 109 -2.11 -10.74 9.14
C ILE A 109 -2.77 -9.63 8.30
N ASP A 110 -2.65 -8.38 8.73
CA ASP A 110 -3.22 -7.23 8.03
C ASP A 110 -2.58 -7.03 6.64
N ILE A 111 -1.26 -7.20 6.53
CA ILE A 111 -0.53 -7.16 5.26
C ILE A 111 -1.00 -8.28 4.32
N ASP A 112 -1.15 -9.50 4.82
CA ASP A 112 -1.63 -10.65 4.04
C ASP A 112 -3.07 -10.41 3.53
N ASP A 113 -3.92 -9.82 4.33
CA ASP A 113 -5.28 -9.44 3.93
C ASP A 113 -5.28 -8.40 2.81
N ILE A 114 -4.41 -7.38 2.90
CA ILE A 114 -4.26 -6.37 1.84
C ILE A 114 -3.74 -7.02 0.56
N LEU A 115 -2.74 -7.89 0.65
CA LEU A 115 -2.20 -8.65 -0.49
C LEU A 115 -3.27 -9.53 -1.14
N ASN A 116 -4.07 -10.24 -0.34
CA ASN A 116 -5.17 -11.07 -0.84
C ASN A 116 -6.24 -10.24 -1.58
N LYS A 117 -6.57 -9.04 -1.08
CA LYS A 117 -7.47 -8.11 -1.78
C LYS A 117 -6.90 -7.68 -3.13
N ILE A 118 -5.60 -7.38 -3.20
CA ILE A 118 -4.92 -7.03 -4.45
C ILE A 118 -4.93 -8.21 -5.42
N MET A 119 -4.61 -9.40 -4.95
CA MET A 119 -4.58 -10.61 -5.79
C MET A 119 -5.97 -10.96 -6.33
N LYS A 120 -7.03 -10.79 -5.55
CA LYS A 120 -8.42 -11.00 -6.02
C LYS A 120 -8.86 -9.98 -7.07
N ALA A 121 -8.34 -8.74 -7.01
CA ALA A 121 -8.65 -7.71 -7.99
C ALA A 121 -7.85 -7.84 -9.30
N LEU A 122 -6.71 -8.53 -9.28
CA LEU A 122 -5.80 -8.65 -10.41
C LEU A 122 -6.44 -9.28 -11.67
N PRO A 123 -7.14 -10.44 -11.57
CA PRO A 123 -7.77 -11.05 -12.73
C PRO A 123 -8.79 -10.13 -13.41
N GLN A 124 -9.58 -9.39 -12.64
CA GLN A 124 -10.59 -8.47 -13.19
C GLN A 124 -9.96 -7.35 -14.02
N VAL A 125 -8.80 -6.85 -13.59
CA VAL A 125 -8.06 -5.83 -14.33
C VAL A 125 -7.49 -6.39 -15.64
N VAL A 126 -6.96 -7.61 -15.60
CA VAL A 126 -6.45 -8.29 -16.79
C VAL A 126 -7.58 -8.52 -17.81
N TYR A 127 -8.74 -9.02 -17.38
CA TYR A 127 -9.89 -9.18 -18.27
C TYR A 127 -10.37 -7.86 -18.88
N ALA A 128 -10.37 -6.79 -18.11
CA ALA A 128 -10.73 -5.46 -18.63
C ALA A 128 -9.76 -4.99 -19.72
N ILE A 129 -8.44 -5.17 -19.51
CA ILE A 129 -7.41 -4.81 -20.49
C ILE A 129 -7.57 -5.66 -21.77
N VAL A 130 -7.73 -6.98 -21.63
CA VAL A 130 -7.95 -7.89 -22.77
C VAL A 130 -9.21 -7.50 -23.54
N GLY A 131 -10.31 -7.18 -22.84
CA GLY A 131 -11.55 -6.71 -23.46
C GLY A 131 -11.35 -5.44 -24.29
N VAL A 132 -10.63 -4.44 -23.77
CA VAL A 132 -10.33 -3.20 -24.50
C VAL A 132 -9.49 -3.48 -25.75
N VAL A 133 -8.47 -4.33 -25.63
CA VAL A 133 -7.63 -4.72 -26.77
C VAL A 133 -8.43 -5.45 -27.85
N LEU A 134 -9.32 -6.35 -27.47
CA LEU A 134 -10.18 -7.06 -28.42
C LEU A 134 -11.14 -6.11 -29.14
N ILE A 135 -11.77 -5.18 -28.42
CA ILE A 135 -12.66 -4.16 -29.03
C ILE A 135 -11.87 -3.31 -30.02
N PHE A 136 -10.66 -2.87 -29.65
CA PHE A 136 -9.80 -2.11 -30.55
C PHE A 136 -9.46 -2.91 -31.81
N PHE A 137 -9.10 -4.20 -31.67
CA PHE A 137 -8.81 -5.06 -32.80
C PHE A 137 -10.01 -5.23 -33.74
N VAL A 138 -11.21 -5.45 -33.18
CA VAL A 138 -12.45 -5.53 -33.94
C VAL A 138 -12.70 -4.27 -34.75
N ILE A 139 -12.56 -3.09 -34.14
CA ILE A 139 -12.80 -1.81 -34.82
C ILE A 139 -11.77 -1.60 -35.96
N VAL A 140 -10.49 -1.84 -35.69
CA VAL A 140 -9.42 -1.52 -36.65
C VAL A 140 -9.38 -2.52 -37.81
N VAL A 141 -9.73 -3.78 -37.60
CA VAL A 141 -9.62 -4.85 -38.62
C VAL A 141 -10.98 -5.16 -39.27
N LEU A 142 -12.01 -5.35 -38.49
CA LEU A 142 -13.32 -5.78 -39.02
C LEU A 142 -14.03 -4.67 -39.78
N VAL A 143 -13.99 -3.42 -39.31
CA VAL A 143 -14.68 -2.30 -39.98
C VAL A 143 -14.15 -2.06 -41.38
N PRO A 144 -12.84 -1.92 -41.64
CA PRO A 144 -12.35 -1.75 -43.01
C PRO A 144 -12.57 -2.99 -43.87
N CYS A 145 -12.49 -4.21 -43.34
CA CYS A 145 -12.80 -5.43 -44.06
C CYS A 145 -14.25 -5.44 -44.59
N ILE A 146 -15.21 -5.05 -43.74
CA ILE A 146 -16.63 -4.98 -44.14
C ILE A 146 -16.82 -3.90 -45.21
N GLN A 147 -16.15 -2.74 -45.11
CA GLN A 147 -16.26 -1.68 -46.10
C GLN A 147 -15.74 -2.11 -47.48
N VAL A 148 -14.62 -2.82 -47.53
CA VAL A 148 -14.07 -3.39 -48.78
C VAL A 148 -15.01 -4.43 -49.37
N TYR A 149 -15.59 -5.31 -48.54
CA TYR A 149 -16.51 -6.35 -49.00
C TYR A 149 -17.83 -5.80 -49.53
N MET A 150 -18.40 -4.82 -48.82
CA MET A 150 -19.62 -4.13 -49.25
C MET A 150 -19.42 -3.28 -50.51
N GLY A 151 -18.27 -2.59 -50.61
CA GLY A 151 -17.90 -1.83 -51.80
C GLY A 151 -17.77 -2.69 -53.05
N ASN A 152 -17.12 -3.85 -52.94
CA ASN A 152 -17.02 -4.82 -54.04
C ASN A 152 -18.38 -5.44 -54.42
N PHE A 153 -19.23 -5.73 -53.45
CA PHE A 153 -20.56 -6.26 -53.67
C PHE A 153 -21.51 -5.26 -54.40
N LEU A 154 -21.50 -4.01 -53.97
CA LEU A 154 -22.27 -2.95 -54.63
C LEU A 154 -21.76 -2.65 -56.04
N PHE A 155 -20.46 -2.71 -56.27
CA PHE A 155 -19.85 -2.50 -57.58
C PHE A 155 -20.21 -3.64 -58.56
N SER A 156 -20.23 -4.88 -58.08
CA SER A 156 -20.67 -6.04 -58.84
C SER A 156 -22.15 -5.97 -59.20
N ALA A 157 -23.01 -5.53 -58.27
CA ALA A 157 -24.46 -5.40 -58.48
C ALA A 157 -24.82 -4.21 -59.44
N TYR A 158 -23.92 -3.28 -59.70
CA TYR A 158 -24.15 -2.16 -60.61
C TYR A 158 -23.70 -2.47 -62.06
N LEU A 159 -22.93 -3.54 -62.28
CA LEU A 159 -22.41 -3.96 -63.57
C LEU A 159 -23.25 -5.05 -64.27
N ASP A 160 -24.22 -5.68 -63.57
CA ASP A 160 -25.25 -6.56 -64.13
C ASP A 160 -26.54 -5.81 -64.37
#